data_665cb0401a8401d0002e1b19c24b1cdc
#
_entry.id   665cb0401a8401d0002e1b19c24b1cdc
#
_cell.length_a   1.000
_cell.length_b   1.000
_cell.length_c   1.000
_cell.angle_alpha   90.00
_cell.angle_beta   90.00
_cell.angle_gamma   90.00
#
_symmetry.space_group_name_H-M   'P 1'
#
loop_
_entity.id
_entity.type
_entity.pdbx_description
1 polymer ?
#
loop_
_entity_poly.entity_id
_entity_poly.type
_entity_poly.pdbx_seq_one_letter_code
_entity_poly.pdbx_strand_id
1 'polypeptide(L)'
;MSRLIPLELPPAGGHPHHVLLRLPDGKPEQGPLPLLCLLDGQWTLPLLEESGHPALKRCAILSLGYQGERDQITRYRALDYTPPGPDGGLWEDPRVPQWQAGGAPAMIEQVRMALALAQGMEPALAHSRISLYGHSYAGLFVLYALSQQSLPIHHYLCASPSLWWRDPLIWTLLEQLGKPVQVDILAGASEAWYPLSAQAAGPEGRKNGMPTLPTMQKLQAQLQAQGMQANLHVLPGAGHGHVLAQATLRALELASSAA
;
A
#
# COMPACT_ATOMS: atom_id res chain seq x y z
N MET A 1 7.62 -21.09 15.65
CA MET A 1 6.33 -20.37 15.54
C MET A 1 6.64 -18.90 15.36
N SER A 2 6.01 -18.24 14.40
CA SER A 2 6.16 -16.79 14.19
C SER A 2 5.76 -16.02 15.44
N ARG A 3 6.50 -14.96 15.76
CA ARG A 3 6.20 -14.09 16.90
C ARG A 3 5.41 -12.89 16.39
N LEU A 4 4.14 -12.80 16.76
CA LEU A 4 3.28 -11.64 16.52
C LEU A 4 3.28 -10.74 17.76
N ILE A 5 3.64 -9.47 17.60
CA ILE A 5 3.76 -8.49 18.66
C ILE A 5 2.82 -7.34 18.34
N PRO A 6 1.78 -7.10 19.14
CA PRO A 6 0.94 -5.92 18.98
C PRO A 6 1.74 -4.65 19.32
N LEU A 7 1.55 -3.60 18.51
CA LEU A 7 2.11 -2.28 18.73
C LEU A 7 0.97 -1.29 18.99
N GLU A 8 1.07 -0.56 20.08
CA GLU A 8 0.09 0.46 20.42
C GLU A 8 0.52 1.82 19.85
N LEU A 9 -0.33 2.38 19.00
CA LEU A 9 -0.15 3.71 18.44
C LEU A 9 -1.26 4.64 18.95
N PRO A 10 -0.99 5.94 19.13
CA PRO A 10 -2.04 6.90 19.35
C PRO A 10 -2.98 6.93 18.13
N PRO A 11 -4.30 7.06 18.32
CA PRO A 11 -5.24 7.09 17.21
C PRO A 11 -4.97 8.30 16.30
N ALA A 12 -5.08 8.09 15.00
CA ALA A 12 -5.07 9.15 14.00
C ALA A 12 -6.38 9.11 13.19
N GLY A 13 -6.78 10.24 12.64
CA GLY A 13 -8.05 10.31 11.91
C GLY A 13 -9.30 10.04 12.77
N GLY A 14 -9.16 10.04 14.11
CA GLY A 14 -10.26 9.78 15.04
C GLY A 14 -10.60 8.30 15.25
N HIS A 15 -9.76 7.38 14.77
CA HIS A 15 -9.94 5.93 14.93
C HIS A 15 -8.61 5.22 15.21
N PRO A 16 -8.63 4.06 15.94
CA PRO A 16 -7.42 3.30 16.23
C PRO A 16 -7.00 2.44 15.04
N HIS A 17 -5.68 2.32 14.85
CA HIS A 17 -5.09 1.35 13.94
C HIS A 17 -4.76 0.06 14.68
N HIS A 18 -4.92 -1.07 14.01
CA HIS A 18 -4.47 -2.37 14.50
C HIS A 18 -3.10 -2.67 13.89
N VAL A 19 -2.06 -2.58 14.72
CA VAL A 19 -0.68 -2.71 14.26
C VAL A 19 -0.02 -3.92 14.88
N LEU A 20 0.57 -4.77 14.03
CA LEU A 20 1.26 -6.00 14.42
C LEU A 20 2.66 -6.04 13.80
N LEU A 21 3.66 -6.33 14.63
CA LEU A 21 4.99 -6.72 14.15
C LEU A 21 5.08 -8.23 14.16
N ARG A 22 5.27 -8.83 12.99
CA ARG A 22 5.58 -10.23 12.79
C ARG A 22 7.08 -10.39 12.60
N LEU A 23 7.72 -11.16 13.47
CA LEU A 23 9.11 -11.55 13.30
C LEU A 23 9.19 -12.97 12.72
N PRO A 24 10.20 -13.24 11.85
CA PRO A 24 10.41 -14.57 11.30
C PRO A 24 10.78 -15.58 12.39
N ASP A 25 10.56 -16.87 12.11
CA ASP A 25 11.00 -17.94 12.99
C ASP A 25 12.53 -18.08 12.94
N GLY A 26 13.16 -18.08 14.11
CA GLY A 26 14.61 -18.27 14.26
C GLY A 26 15.40 -16.96 14.31
N LYS A 27 16.70 -17.08 14.47
CA LYS A 27 17.61 -15.92 14.39
C LYS A 27 17.77 -15.52 12.95
N PRO A 28 17.79 -14.21 12.61
CA PRO A 28 18.15 -13.77 11.27
C PRO A 28 19.49 -14.40 10.87
N GLU A 29 19.57 -14.91 9.63
CA GLU A 29 20.86 -15.17 9.01
C GLU A 29 21.64 -13.84 8.99
N GLN A 30 22.96 -13.89 9.02
CA GLN A 30 23.81 -12.70 9.18
C GLN A 30 23.39 -11.55 8.25
N GLY A 31 23.13 -10.39 8.81
CA GLY A 31 22.77 -9.17 8.07
C GLY A 31 21.49 -8.49 8.59
N PRO A 32 21.16 -7.30 8.04
CA PRO A 32 19.92 -6.61 8.38
C PRO A 32 18.70 -7.40 7.88
N LEU A 33 17.69 -7.55 8.74
CA LEU A 33 16.45 -8.24 8.43
C LEU A 33 15.56 -7.36 7.52
N PRO A 34 15.19 -7.76 6.30
CA PRO A 34 14.25 -7.00 5.47
C PRO A 34 12.91 -6.77 6.19
N LEU A 35 12.32 -5.59 6.03
CA LEU A 35 11.05 -5.24 6.63
C LEU A 35 10.02 -4.87 5.56
N LEU A 36 8.92 -5.61 5.50
CA LEU A 36 7.77 -5.31 4.68
C LEU A 36 6.68 -4.63 5.53
N CYS A 37 6.43 -3.35 5.27
CA CYS A 37 5.31 -2.62 5.84
C CYS A 37 4.07 -2.87 4.97
N LEU A 38 3.10 -3.57 5.55
CA LEU A 38 1.84 -3.95 4.90
C LEU A 38 0.70 -3.05 5.35
N LEU A 39 0.06 -2.38 4.40
CA LEU A 39 -1.22 -1.72 4.63
C LEU A 39 -2.38 -2.71 4.47
N ASP A 40 -3.54 -2.35 5.00
CA ASP A 40 -4.71 -3.24 5.06
C ASP A 40 -4.41 -4.58 5.77
N GLY A 41 -3.66 -4.50 6.85
CA GLY A 41 -3.13 -5.66 7.58
C GLY A 41 -4.18 -6.69 7.99
N GLN A 42 -5.42 -6.28 8.24
CA GLN A 42 -6.54 -7.16 8.56
C GLN A 42 -6.87 -8.15 7.43
N TRP A 43 -6.48 -7.85 6.19
CA TRP A 43 -6.68 -8.72 5.03
C TRP A 43 -5.38 -9.32 4.50
N THR A 44 -4.30 -8.53 4.49
CA THR A 44 -3.03 -8.92 3.86
C THR A 44 -2.18 -9.84 4.72
N LEU A 45 -2.15 -9.63 6.04
CA LEU A 45 -1.35 -10.48 6.94
C LEU A 45 -1.88 -11.92 7.02
N PRO A 46 -3.21 -12.17 7.17
CA PRO A 46 -3.74 -13.54 7.12
C PRO A 46 -3.40 -14.27 5.81
N LEU A 47 -3.51 -13.58 4.65
CA LEU A 47 -3.13 -14.17 3.36
C LEU A 47 -1.67 -14.67 3.33
N LEU A 48 -0.75 -13.91 3.94
CA LEU A 48 0.65 -14.32 4.03
C LEU A 48 0.84 -15.49 4.98
N GLU A 49 0.24 -15.43 6.17
CA GLU A 49 0.36 -16.51 7.17
C GLU A 49 -0.19 -17.84 6.64
N GLU A 50 -1.37 -17.83 6.02
CA GLU A 50 -2.03 -19.00 5.44
C GLU A 50 -1.24 -19.58 4.25
N SER A 51 -0.48 -18.76 3.52
CA SER A 51 0.31 -19.20 2.39
C SER A 51 1.45 -20.12 2.76
N GLY A 52 1.98 -20.03 3.99
CA GLY A 52 3.19 -20.72 4.41
C GLY A 52 4.44 -20.38 3.57
N HIS A 53 4.45 -19.22 2.88
CA HIS A 53 5.48 -18.86 1.92
C HIS A 53 6.88 -18.83 2.55
N PRO A 54 7.92 -19.44 1.92
CA PRO A 54 9.27 -19.53 2.50
C PRO A 54 9.91 -18.19 2.87
N ALA A 55 9.57 -17.10 2.17
CA ALA A 55 10.06 -15.76 2.46
C ALA A 55 9.64 -15.23 3.83
N LEU A 56 8.58 -15.79 4.45
CA LEU A 56 8.17 -15.49 5.82
C LEU A 56 9.23 -15.85 6.87
N LYS A 57 10.20 -16.71 6.52
CA LYS A 57 11.30 -17.10 7.41
C LYS A 57 12.47 -16.10 7.40
N ARG A 58 12.49 -15.14 6.47
CA ARG A 58 13.60 -14.21 6.28
C ARG A 58 13.20 -12.74 6.10
N CYS A 59 11.91 -12.43 6.27
CA CYS A 59 11.38 -11.07 6.19
C CYS A 59 10.51 -10.79 7.41
N ALA A 60 10.75 -9.69 8.10
CA ALA A 60 9.83 -9.17 9.10
C ALA A 60 8.67 -8.45 8.41
N ILE A 61 7.50 -8.46 9.04
CA ILE A 61 6.32 -7.78 8.53
C ILE A 61 5.80 -6.83 9.59
N LEU A 62 5.67 -5.55 9.24
CA LEU A 62 4.96 -4.55 10.01
C LEU A 62 3.59 -4.34 9.36
N SER A 63 2.56 -4.89 9.97
CA SER A 63 1.19 -4.86 9.46
C SER A 63 0.41 -3.73 10.10
N LEU A 64 -0.06 -2.79 9.28
CA LEU A 64 -0.98 -1.72 9.70
C LEU A 64 -2.36 -1.99 9.09
N GLY A 65 -3.36 -2.07 9.96
CA GLY A 65 -4.73 -2.36 9.56
C GLY A 65 -5.75 -1.72 10.49
N TYR A 66 -6.96 -2.20 10.43
CA TYR A 66 -8.09 -1.69 11.16
C TYR A 66 -8.84 -2.82 11.86
N GLN A 67 -9.56 -2.46 12.94
CA GLN A 67 -10.57 -3.31 13.57
C GLN A 67 -11.94 -2.70 13.34
N GLY A 68 -12.96 -3.54 13.20
CA GLY A 68 -14.34 -3.12 13.03
C GLY A 68 -15.06 -3.82 11.88
N GLU A 69 -16.28 -3.40 11.63
CA GLU A 69 -17.10 -3.89 10.53
C GLU A 69 -16.57 -3.41 9.18
N ARG A 70 -16.85 -4.16 8.13
CA ARG A 70 -16.34 -3.91 6.77
C ARG A 70 -16.64 -2.48 6.28
N ASP A 71 -17.84 -1.98 6.51
CA ASP A 71 -18.23 -0.63 6.08
C ASP A 71 -17.45 0.45 6.84
N GLN A 72 -17.22 0.23 8.13
CA GLN A 72 -16.42 1.12 8.96
C GLN A 72 -14.96 1.15 8.49
N ILE A 73 -14.36 -0.01 8.24
CA ILE A 73 -13.01 -0.13 7.68
C ILE A 73 -12.92 0.58 6.32
N THR A 74 -13.95 0.44 5.47
CA THR A 74 -13.95 1.12 4.16
C THR A 74 -13.94 2.65 4.29
N ARG A 75 -14.64 3.21 5.29
CA ARG A 75 -14.59 4.66 5.61
C ARG A 75 -13.21 5.07 6.10
N TYR A 76 -12.60 4.31 7.01
CA TYR A 76 -11.24 4.60 7.50
C TYR A 76 -10.23 4.59 6.36
N ARG A 77 -10.30 3.63 5.46
CA ARG A 77 -9.46 3.57 4.27
C ARG A 77 -9.67 4.75 3.32
N ALA A 78 -10.91 5.21 3.14
CA ALA A 78 -11.20 6.39 2.32
C ALA A 78 -10.56 7.65 2.92
N LEU A 79 -10.57 7.79 4.24
CA LEU A 79 -9.91 8.89 4.93
C LEU A 79 -8.38 8.76 4.84
N ASP A 80 -7.82 7.67 5.32
CA ASP A 80 -6.38 7.54 5.60
C ASP A 80 -5.51 7.38 4.34
N TYR A 81 -6.06 6.80 3.26
CA TYR A 81 -5.27 6.45 2.09
C TYR A 81 -5.39 7.44 0.94
N THR A 82 -6.06 8.57 1.16
CA THR A 82 -6.28 9.54 0.11
C THR A 82 -5.55 10.86 0.36
N PRO A 83 -4.98 11.47 -0.68
CA PRO A 83 -4.30 12.75 -0.56
C PRO A 83 -5.21 13.88 -0.06
N PRO A 84 -4.67 14.88 0.66
CA PRO A 84 -5.44 16.04 1.13
C PRO A 84 -5.94 16.91 -0.02
N GLY A 85 -6.91 17.76 0.28
CA GLY A 85 -7.39 18.79 -0.63
C GLY A 85 -6.31 19.83 -1.00
N PRO A 86 -6.59 20.69 -1.96
CA PRO A 86 -5.65 21.73 -2.41
C PRO A 86 -5.22 22.71 -1.30
N ASP A 87 -6.07 22.87 -0.28
CA ASP A 87 -5.81 23.67 0.92
C ASP A 87 -5.09 22.90 2.05
N GLY A 88 -4.78 21.63 1.79
CA GLY A 88 -4.18 20.72 2.78
C GLY A 88 -5.19 20.10 3.74
N GLY A 89 -6.48 20.41 3.62
CA GLY A 89 -7.56 19.93 4.47
C GLY A 89 -8.22 18.63 3.98
N LEU A 90 -9.18 18.16 4.78
CA LEU A 90 -10.05 17.05 4.42
C LEU A 90 -11.09 17.51 3.39
N TRP A 91 -11.51 16.59 2.55
CA TRP A 91 -12.57 16.79 1.56
C TRP A 91 -13.49 15.57 1.43
N GLU A 92 -14.45 15.62 0.53
CA GLU A 92 -15.38 14.52 0.29
C GLU A 92 -14.77 13.42 -0.58
N ASP A 93 -15.05 12.16 -0.26
CA ASP A 93 -14.68 11.04 -1.15
C ASP A 93 -15.54 11.10 -2.44
N PRO A 94 -14.95 11.06 -3.62
CA PRO A 94 -15.69 11.20 -4.88
C PRO A 94 -16.66 10.05 -5.17
N ARG A 95 -16.51 8.88 -4.51
CA ARG A 95 -17.46 7.77 -4.66
C ARG A 95 -18.62 7.86 -3.70
N VAL A 96 -18.36 8.34 -2.49
CA VAL A 96 -19.33 8.38 -1.40
C VAL A 96 -19.20 9.76 -0.72
N PRO A 97 -19.86 10.81 -1.25
CA PRO A 97 -19.65 12.19 -0.81
C PRO A 97 -19.86 12.43 0.70
N GLN A 98 -20.62 11.59 1.39
CA GLN A 98 -20.79 11.65 2.84
C GLN A 98 -19.57 11.10 3.62
N TRP A 99 -18.57 10.53 2.96
CA TRP A 99 -17.34 10.09 3.59
C TRP A 99 -16.25 11.16 3.47
N GLN A 100 -15.47 11.29 4.52
CA GLN A 100 -14.27 12.12 4.51
C GLN A 100 -13.11 11.39 3.82
N ALA A 101 -12.26 12.17 3.16
CA ALA A 101 -11.04 11.79 2.49
C ALA A 101 -9.94 12.81 2.82
N GLY A 102 -8.68 12.51 2.49
CA GLY A 102 -7.61 13.51 2.62
C GLY A 102 -6.71 13.34 3.83
N GLY A 103 -6.83 12.24 4.58
CA GLY A 103 -6.06 11.98 5.80
C GLY A 103 -4.68 11.36 5.58
N ALA A 104 -4.22 11.19 4.34
CA ALA A 104 -2.93 10.57 4.06
C ALA A 104 -1.73 11.21 4.78
N PRO A 105 -1.66 12.53 5.06
CA PRO A 105 -0.61 13.09 5.89
C PRO A 105 -0.57 12.50 7.31
N ALA A 106 -1.73 12.33 7.95
CA ALA A 106 -1.82 11.70 9.27
C ALA A 106 -1.43 10.21 9.22
N MET A 107 -1.79 9.51 8.15
CA MET A 107 -1.39 8.11 7.94
C MET A 107 0.12 7.96 7.71
N ILE A 108 0.81 8.93 7.08
CA ILE A 108 2.28 8.96 7.01
C ILE A 108 2.87 8.97 8.42
N GLU A 109 2.32 9.77 9.34
CA GLU A 109 2.79 9.81 10.73
C GLU A 109 2.53 8.49 11.47
N GLN A 110 1.39 7.83 11.21
CA GLN A 110 1.13 6.49 11.76
C GLN A 110 2.18 5.46 11.28
N VAL A 111 2.48 5.45 9.99
CA VAL A 111 3.54 4.57 9.43
C VAL A 111 4.89 4.90 10.06
N ARG A 112 5.23 6.19 10.21
CA ARG A 112 6.48 6.63 10.84
C ARG A 112 6.61 6.12 12.28
N MET A 113 5.56 6.32 13.08
CA MET A 113 5.53 5.86 14.47
C MET A 113 5.62 4.34 14.58
N ALA A 114 4.88 3.60 13.74
CA ALA A 114 4.93 2.14 13.71
C ALA A 114 6.33 1.62 13.37
N LEU A 115 7.00 2.23 12.38
CA LEU A 115 8.37 1.88 12.01
C LEU A 115 9.35 2.15 13.18
N ALA A 116 9.25 3.30 13.84
CA ALA A 116 10.11 3.65 14.96
C ALA A 116 9.93 2.68 16.13
N LEU A 117 8.69 2.32 16.48
CA LEU A 117 8.40 1.35 17.52
C LEU A 117 8.94 -0.04 17.18
N ALA A 118 8.72 -0.52 15.95
CA ALA A 118 9.22 -1.81 15.51
C ALA A 118 10.75 -1.89 15.58
N GLN A 119 11.46 -0.85 15.15
CA GLN A 119 12.92 -0.75 15.20
C GLN A 119 13.43 -0.64 16.64
N GLY A 120 12.71 0.04 17.52
CA GLY A 120 13.06 0.12 18.95
C GLY A 120 12.88 -1.21 19.69
N MET A 121 11.93 -2.04 19.26
CA MET A 121 11.66 -3.35 19.88
C MET A 121 12.56 -4.48 19.36
N GLU A 122 12.99 -4.39 18.10
CA GLU A 122 13.81 -5.41 17.44
C GLU A 122 15.05 -4.75 16.79
N PRO A 123 16.22 -4.80 17.46
CA PRO A 123 17.45 -4.16 16.95
C PRO A 123 17.88 -4.63 15.55
N ALA A 124 17.53 -5.86 15.14
CA ALA A 124 17.81 -6.37 13.80
C ALA A 124 17.09 -5.54 12.69
N LEU A 125 16.09 -4.73 13.06
CA LEU A 125 15.38 -3.86 12.15
C LEU A 125 16.00 -2.46 12.01
N ALA A 126 16.99 -2.09 12.82
CA ALA A 126 17.56 -0.73 12.82
C ALA A 126 18.17 -0.31 11.46
N HIS A 127 18.67 -1.29 10.71
CA HIS A 127 19.26 -1.07 9.37
C HIS A 127 18.51 -1.83 8.27
N SER A 128 17.25 -2.15 8.50
CA SER A 128 16.42 -2.86 7.54
C SER A 128 16.27 -2.10 6.25
N ARG A 129 16.29 -2.80 5.13
CA ARG A 129 15.69 -2.31 3.92
C ARG A 129 14.17 -2.36 4.08
N ILE A 130 13.52 -1.21 4.04
CA ILE A 130 12.08 -1.08 4.29
C ILE A 130 11.34 -1.00 2.97
N SER A 131 10.37 -1.90 2.78
CA SER A 131 9.41 -1.89 1.67
C SER A 131 8.03 -1.48 2.19
N LEU A 132 7.30 -0.64 1.44
CA LEU A 132 5.92 -0.24 1.75
C LEU A 132 4.99 -0.80 0.68
N TYR A 133 4.00 -1.60 1.08
CA TYR A 133 3.04 -2.24 0.19
C TYR A 133 1.61 -1.81 0.47
N GLY A 134 0.83 -1.58 -0.61
CA GLY A 134 -0.60 -1.34 -0.55
C GLY A 134 -1.33 -1.71 -1.84
N HIS A 135 -2.61 -2.09 -1.72
CA HIS A 135 -3.49 -2.43 -2.84
C HIS A 135 -4.65 -1.45 -2.96
N SER A 136 -5.02 -1.06 -4.19
CA SER A 136 -6.17 -0.20 -4.48
C SER A 136 -6.04 1.18 -3.83
N TYR A 137 -6.88 1.57 -2.85
CA TYR A 137 -6.69 2.81 -2.07
C TYR A 137 -5.38 2.84 -1.29
N ALA A 138 -4.99 1.72 -0.69
CA ALA A 138 -3.68 1.64 -0.05
C ALA A 138 -2.54 1.74 -1.08
N GLY A 139 -2.74 1.29 -2.32
CA GLY A 139 -1.81 1.52 -3.44
C GLY A 139 -1.72 3.00 -3.83
N LEU A 140 -2.83 3.73 -3.78
CA LEU A 140 -2.84 5.20 -3.96
C LEU A 140 -2.04 5.89 -2.84
N PHE A 141 -2.20 5.46 -1.59
CA PHE A 141 -1.40 5.96 -0.47
C PHE A 141 0.10 5.69 -0.65
N VAL A 142 0.48 4.50 -1.15
CA VAL A 142 1.90 4.19 -1.45
C VAL A 142 2.48 5.21 -2.44
N LEU A 143 1.74 5.58 -3.48
CA LEU A 143 2.16 6.61 -4.43
C LEU A 143 2.19 8.02 -3.83
N TYR A 144 1.24 8.33 -2.94
CA TYR A 144 1.26 9.58 -2.17
C TYR A 144 2.50 9.63 -1.26
N ALA A 145 2.79 8.57 -0.52
CA ALA A 145 3.99 8.48 0.32
C ALA A 145 5.28 8.60 -0.50
N LEU A 146 5.31 8.02 -1.71
CA LEU A 146 6.40 8.20 -2.67
C LEU A 146 6.56 9.68 -3.08
N SER A 147 5.47 10.39 -3.34
CA SER A 147 5.54 11.82 -3.71
C SER A 147 6.09 12.70 -2.58
N GLN A 148 5.85 12.32 -1.33
CA GLN A 148 6.34 13.06 -0.15
C GLN A 148 7.79 12.70 0.23
N GLN A 149 8.24 11.48 -0.04
CA GLN A 149 9.57 10.93 0.31
C GLN A 149 10.02 11.25 1.75
N SER A 150 9.06 11.37 2.67
CA SER A 150 9.29 11.75 4.07
C SER A 150 9.46 10.55 5.01
N LEU A 151 9.21 9.33 4.53
CA LEU A 151 9.43 8.07 5.23
C LEU A 151 10.76 7.42 4.80
N PRO A 152 11.39 6.62 5.65
CA PRO A 152 12.63 5.90 5.32
C PRO A 152 12.35 4.65 4.46
N ILE A 153 11.57 4.81 3.40
CA ILE A 153 11.18 3.71 2.50
C ILE A 153 12.19 3.61 1.35
N HIS A 154 12.70 2.41 1.12
CA HIS A 154 13.66 2.09 0.06
C HIS A 154 12.98 1.49 -1.17
N HIS A 155 11.80 0.87 -0.96
CA HIS A 155 11.09 0.15 -1.99
C HIS A 155 9.58 0.34 -1.85
N TYR A 156 8.96 0.93 -2.85
CA TYR A 156 7.52 1.16 -2.90
C TYR A 156 6.86 0.11 -3.78
N LEU A 157 5.84 -0.57 -3.25
CA LEU A 157 5.12 -1.68 -3.87
C LEU A 157 3.64 -1.30 -3.96
N CYS A 158 3.17 -0.86 -5.13
CA CYS A 158 1.78 -0.47 -5.31
C CYS A 158 1.05 -1.46 -6.23
N ALA A 159 0.01 -2.09 -5.67
CA ALA A 159 -0.82 -3.03 -6.41
C ALA A 159 -2.14 -2.36 -6.84
N SER A 160 -2.38 -2.34 -8.14
CA SER A 160 -3.60 -1.76 -8.75
C SER A 160 -4.05 -0.44 -8.09
N PRO A 161 -3.15 0.56 -7.96
CA PRO A 161 -3.45 1.80 -7.26
C PRO A 161 -4.66 2.49 -7.87
N SER A 162 -5.48 3.13 -7.04
CA SER A 162 -6.72 3.83 -7.43
C SER A 162 -6.41 5.17 -8.12
N LEU A 163 -5.74 5.14 -9.29
CA LEU A 163 -5.30 6.33 -10.03
C LEU A 163 -6.47 7.20 -10.53
N TRP A 164 -7.67 6.64 -10.63
CA TRP A 164 -8.91 7.33 -11.00
C TRP A 164 -9.40 8.28 -9.88
N TRP A 165 -8.88 8.12 -8.64
CA TRP A 165 -9.30 8.93 -7.52
C TRP A 165 -8.82 10.37 -7.69
N ARG A 166 -9.77 11.29 -7.90
CA ARG A 166 -9.51 12.71 -8.16
C ARG A 166 -8.44 12.94 -9.25
N ASP A 167 -8.49 12.17 -10.35
CA ASP A 167 -7.63 12.39 -11.52
C ASP A 167 -7.73 13.87 -11.98
N PRO A 168 -6.58 14.58 -12.20
CA PRO A 168 -5.22 14.06 -12.33
C PRO A 168 -4.32 14.23 -11.06
N LEU A 169 -4.89 14.38 -9.87
CA LEU A 169 -4.13 14.76 -8.64
C LEU A 169 -2.85 13.94 -8.43
N ILE A 170 -2.94 12.61 -8.42
CA ILE A 170 -1.77 11.78 -8.15
C ILE A 170 -0.68 11.92 -9.24
N TRP A 171 -1.08 12.12 -10.48
CA TRP A 171 -0.15 12.34 -11.59
C TRP A 171 0.67 13.60 -11.37
N THR A 172 0.02 14.71 -10.96
CA THR A 172 0.67 15.97 -10.64
C THR A 172 1.61 15.84 -9.45
N LEU A 173 1.21 15.11 -8.40
CA LEU A 173 2.08 14.85 -7.24
C LEU A 173 3.34 14.06 -7.59
N LEU A 174 3.28 13.22 -8.64
CA LEU A 174 4.42 12.43 -9.11
C LEU A 174 5.26 13.14 -10.20
N GLU A 175 5.02 14.41 -10.50
CA GLU A 175 5.82 15.17 -11.49
C GLU A 175 7.19 15.62 -10.96
N GLN A 176 7.35 15.70 -9.64
CA GLN A 176 8.57 16.20 -9.01
C GLN A 176 9.01 15.27 -7.88
N LEU A 177 9.62 14.14 -8.24
CA LEU A 177 10.19 13.22 -7.29
C LEU A 177 11.63 13.58 -6.99
N GLY A 178 12.04 13.49 -5.72
CA GLY A 178 13.36 13.88 -5.26
C GLY A 178 14.43 12.82 -5.51
N LYS A 179 14.52 11.83 -4.61
CA LYS A 179 15.58 10.81 -4.65
C LYS A 179 15.14 9.59 -5.45
N PRO A 180 16.01 9.02 -6.32
CA PRO A 180 15.75 7.74 -6.97
C PRO A 180 15.52 6.64 -5.93
N VAL A 181 14.41 5.91 -6.10
CA VAL A 181 14.06 4.74 -5.28
C VAL A 181 13.49 3.63 -6.17
N GLN A 182 13.41 2.42 -5.63
CA GLN A 182 12.77 1.32 -6.32
C GLN A 182 11.24 1.41 -6.18
N VAL A 183 10.53 1.21 -7.29
CA VAL A 183 9.06 1.16 -7.34
C VAL A 183 8.63 -0.06 -8.16
N ASP A 184 7.89 -0.96 -7.56
CA ASP A 184 7.27 -2.07 -8.28
C ASP A 184 5.75 -1.89 -8.30
N ILE A 185 5.19 -1.86 -9.51
CA ILE A 185 3.77 -1.76 -9.80
C ILE A 185 3.28 -3.17 -10.09
N LEU A 186 2.23 -3.62 -9.41
CA LEU A 186 1.62 -4.92 -9.64
C LEU A 186 0.19 -4.71 -10.17
N ALA A 187 -0.18 -5.37 -11.25
CA ALA A 187 -1.50 -5.21 -11.86
C ALA A 187 -2.01 -6.53 -12.43
N GLY A 188 -3.31 -6.76 -12.35
CA GLY A 188 -3.94 -7.94 -12.94
C GLY A 188 -4.10 -7.80 -14.46
N ALA A 189 -3.81 -8.87 -15.19
CA ALA A 189 -3.98 -8.89 -16.66
C ALA A 189 -5.44 -8.71 -17.10
N SER A 190 -6.38 -9.08 -16.24
CA SER A 190 -7.83 -9.03 -16.53
C SER A 190 -8.55 -7.92 -15.76
N GLU A 191 -7.82 -6.94 -15.23
CA GLU A 191 -8.42 -5.81 -14.54
C GLU A 191 -9.02 -4.79 -15.49
N ALA A 192 -10.18 -4.28 -15.08
CA ALA A 192 -10.79 -3.10 -15.70
C ALA A 192 -11.24 -2.13 -14.61
N TRP A 193 -11.08 -0.85 -14.85
CA TRP A 193 -11.67 0.19 -14.02
C TRP A 193 -12.92 0.75 -14.67
N TYR A 194 -13.79 1.32 -13.86
CA TYR A 194 -15.06 1.86 -14.31
C TYR A 194 -15.19 3.32 -13.87
N PRO A 195 -15.57 4.25 -14.77
CA PRO A 195 -15.86 5.63 -14.39
C PRO A 195 -16.92 5.67 -13.27
N LEU A 196 -16.87 6.69 -12.43
CA LEU A 196 -17.84 6.86 -11.33
C LEU A 196 -19.29 6.85 -11.82
N SER A 197 -19.55 7.46 -12.98
CA SER A 197 -20.86 7.44 -13.63
C SER A 197 -21.32 6.02 -14.01
N ALA A 198 -20.41 5.16 -14.45
CA ALA A 198 -20.73 3.77 -14.78
C ALA A 198 -20.91 2.90 -13.51
N GLN A 199 -20.24 3.24 -12.41
CA GLN A 199 -20.48 2.59 -11.12
C GLN A 199 -21.87 2.92 -10.56
N ALA A 200 -22.33 4.16 -10.72
CA ALA A 200 -23.68 4.57 -10.35
C ALA A 200 -24.78 3.93 -11.20
N ALA A 201 -24.48 3.59 -12.46
CA ALA A 201 -25.41 2.95 -13.38
C ALA A 201 -25.63 1.43 -13.13
N GLY A 202 -24.95 0.84 -12.14
CA GLY A 202 -25.08 -0.58 -11.78
C GLY A 202 -24.46 -1.56 -12.80
N PRO A 203 -24.97 -2.82 -12.88
CA PRO A 203 -24.37 -3.87 -13.72
C PRO A 203 -24.28 -3.53 -15.21
N GLU A 204 -25.24 -2.77 -15.74
CA GLU A 204 -25.25 -2.37 -17.14
C GLU A 204 -24.17 -1.32 -17.48
N GLY A 205 -23.91 -0.37 -16.59
CA GLY A 205 -22.82 0.60 -16.73
C GLY A 205 -21.43 -0.02 -16.71
N ARG A 206 -21.31 -1.22 -16.15
CA ARG A 206 -20.03 -1.96 -16.03
C ARG A 206 -19.63 -2.75 -17.28
N LYS A 207 -20.45 -2.77 -18.34
CA LYS A 207 -20.15 -3.51 -19.57
C LYS A 207 -18.96 -2.93 -20.35
N ASN A 208 -18.58 -1.66 -20.12
CA ASN A 208 -17.54 -0.93 -20.84
C ASN A 208 -16.38 -0.53 -19.91
N GLY A 209 -15.90 -1.45 -19.07
CA GLY A 209 -14.71 -1.20 -18.23
C GLY A 209 -13.48 -0.89 -19.07
N MET A 210 -12.70 0.10 -18.64
CA MET A 210 -11.44 0.44 -19.29
C MET A 210 -10.32 -0.42 -18.73
N PRO A 211 -9.50 -1.08 -19.57
CA PRO A 211 -8.39 -1.89 -19.11
C PRO A 211 -7.45 -1.11 -18.20
N THR A 212 -7.09 -1.67 -17.06
CA THR A 212 -6.20 -1.02 -16.07
C THR A 212 -4.75 -0.99 -16.56
N LEU A 213 -4.32 -2.01 -17.31
CA LEU A 213 -2.93 -2.20 -17.69
C LEU A 213 -2.29 -1.02 -18.45
N PRO A 214 -2.95 -0.38 -19.46
CA PRO A 214 -2.38 0.80 -20.12
C PRO A 214 -2.10 1.96 -19.15
N THR A 215 -2.95 2.15 -18.14
CA THR A 215 -2.75 3.17 -17.11
C THR A 215 -1.55 2.85 -16.22
N MET A 216 -1.34 1.57 -15.89
CA MET A 216 -0.16 1.13 -15.14
C MET A 216 1.14 1.26 -15.94
N GLN A 217 1.10 1.02 -17.25
CA GLN A 217 2.23 1.28 -18.16
C GLN A 217 2.57 2.77 -18.23
N LYS A 218 1.56 3.64 -18.30
CA LYS A 218 1.75 5.10 -18.22
C LYS A 218 2.39 5.51 -16.89
N LEU A 219 1.93 4.94 -15.77
CA LEU A 219 2.52 5.20 -14.44
C LEU A 219 4.00 4.78 -14.42
N GLN A 220 4.32 3.58 -14.90
CA GLN A 220 5.70 3.11 -14.98
C GLN A 220 6.58 4.08 -15.79
N ALA A 221 6.12 4.48 -16.98
CA ALA A 221 6.86 5.40 -17.84
C ALA A 221 7.10 6.76 -17.18
N GLN A 222 6.09 7.33 -16.49
CA GLN A 222 6.23 8.57 -15.75
C GLN A 222 7.26 8.46 -14.62
N LEU A 223 7.20 7.40 -13.82
CA LEU A 223 8.14 7.17 -12.71
C LEU A 223 9.58 7.00 -13.25
N GLN A 224 9.76 6.28 -14.34
CA GLN A 224 11.06 6.12 -15.00
C GLN A 224 11.59 7.47 -15.52
N ALA A 225 10.73 8.31 -16.10
CA ALA A 225 11.09 9.65 -16.55
C ALA A 225 11.54 10.57 -15.40
N GLN A 226 11.08 10.31 -14.17
CA GLN A 226 11.52 10.97 -12.93
C GLN A 226 12.74 10.31 -12.27
N GLY A 227 13.39 9.36 -12.95
CA GLY A 227 14.60 8.69 -12.46
C GLY A 227 14.35 7.56 -11.45
N MET A 228 13.10 7.12 -11.26
CA MET A 228 12.80 5.98 -10.40
C MET A 228 13.14 4.65 -11.09
N GLN A 229 13.57 3.66 -10.30
CA GLN A 229 13.71 2.27 -10.77
C GLN A 229 12.32 1.60 -10.76
N ALA A 230 11.51 1.91 -11.78
CA ALA A 230 10.11 1.46 -11.84
C ALA A 230 9.93 0.23 -12.72
N ASN A 231 9.35 -0.85 -12.16
CA ASN A 231 9.00 -2.08 -12.87
C ASN A 231 7.49 -2.32 -12.80
N LEU A 232 6.95 -2.98 -13.83
CA LEU A 232 5.55 -3.40 -13.89
C LEU A 232 5.48 -4.93 -13.92
N HIS A 233 4.80 -5.51 -12.94
CA HIS A 233 4.51 -6.93 -12.83
C HIS A 233 3.05 -7.19 -13.19
N VAL A 234 2.83 -7.88 -14.30
CA VAL A 234 1.49 -8.26 -14.75
C VAL A 234 1.14 -9.63 -14.18
N LEU A 235 0.07 -9.70 -13.40
CA LEU A 235 -0.40 -10.93 -12.75
C LEU A 235 -1.40 -11.66 -13.67
N PRO A 236 -1.05 -12.83 -14.22
CA PRO A 236 -1.87 -13.52 -15.21
C PRO A 236 -3.25 -13.90 -14.64
N GLY A 237 -4.31 -13.66 -15.41
CA GLY A 237 -5.68 -14.06 -15.07
C GLY A 237 -6.31 -13.34 -13.87
N ALA A 238 -5.58 -12.42 -13.23
CA ALA A 238 -6.09 -11.72 -12.08
C ALA A 238 -6.99 -10.54 -12.47
N GLY A 239 -8.22 -10.50 -11.95
CA GLY A 239 -9.05 -9.31 -11.87
C GLY A 239 -8.83 -8.60 -10.52
N HIS A 240 -9.39 -7.40 -10.33
CA HIS A 240 -9.09 -6.51 -9.19
C HIS A 240 -9.13 -7.19 -7.81
N GLY A 241 -10.13 -8.02 -7.54
CA GLY A 241 -10.23 -8.76 -6.26
C GLY A 241 -9.16 -9.86 -6.09
N HIS A 242 -8.75 -10.51 -7.18
CA HIS A 242 -7.73 -11.56 -7.15
C HIS A 242 -6.31 -11.00 -7.03
N VAL A 243 -6.11 -9.75 -7.47
CA VAL A 243 -4.80 -9.06 -7.34
C VAL A 243 -4.39 -8.94 -5.88
N LEU A 244 -5.32 -8.69 -4.95
CA LEU A 244 -4.97 -8.54 -3.53
C LEU A 244 -4.11 -9.73 -3.04
N ALA A 245 -4.56 -10.97 -3.23
CA ALA A 245 -3.84 -12.15 -2.74
C ALA A 245 -2.51 -12.37 -3.49
N GLN A 246 -2.54 -12.36 -4.83
CA GLN A 246 -1.36 -12.61 -5.64
C GLN A 246 -0.29 -11.52 -5.46
N ALA A 247 -0.70 -10.25 -5.43
CA ALA A 247 0.21 -9.13 -5.26
C ALA A 247 0.81 -9.06 -3.84
N THR A 248 0.05 -9.45 -2.80
CA THR A 248 0.57 -9.52 -1.43
C THR A 248 1.69 -10.56 -1.31
N LEU A 249 1.52 -11.74 -1.92
CA LEU A 249 2.57 -12.76 -1.97
C LEU A 249 3.79 -12.26 -2.77
N ARG A 250 3.55 -11.66 -3.94
CA ARG A 250 4.63 -11.12 -4.76
C ARG A 250 5.39 -10.00 -4.06
N ALA A 251 4.70 -9.14 -3.31
CA ALA A 251 5.32 -8.08 -2.51
C ALA A 251 6.24 -8.65 -1.43
N LEU A 252 5.85 -9.74 -0.76
CA LEU A 252 6.73 -10.44 0.19
C LEU A 252 7.98 -11.00 -0.48
N GLU A 253 7.85 -11.61 -1.67
CA GLU A 253 9.01 -12.10 -2.44
C GLU A 253 9.96 -10.96 -2.79
N LEU A 254 9.45 -9.86 -3.35
CA LEU A 254 10.24 -8.70 -3.78
C LEU A 254 10.94 -8.03 -2.57
N ALA A 255 10.23 -7.85 -1.46
CA ALA A 255 10.80 -7.27 -0.25
C ALA A 255 11.90 -8.16 0.36
N SER A 256 11.74 -9.49 0.30
CA SER A 256 12.69 -10.45 0.88
C SER A 256 13.91 -10.74 0.00
N SER A 257 13.85 -10.40 -1.30
CA SER A 257 14.94 -10.66 -2.28
C SER A 257 15.91 -9.47 -2.40
N ALA A 258 15.56 -8.35 -1.81
CA ALA A 258 16.28 -7.08 -1.94
C ALA A 258 17.33 -6.85 -0.83
N ALA A 259 17.91 -7.93 -0.31
CA ALA A 259 18.99 -7.91 0.68
C ALA A 259 20.38 -7.92 0.01
#